data_4148fcf3c6204c6093ff4d1d092bccfc
#
_entry.id   4148fcf3c6204c6093ff4d1d092bccfc
#
_cell.length_a   1.000
_cell.length_b   1.000
_cell.length_c   1.000
_cell.angle_alpha   90.00
_cell.angle_beta   90.00
_cell.angle_gamma   90.00
#
_symmetry.space_group_name_H-M   'P 1'
#
loop_
_entity.id
_entity.type
_entity.pdbx_description
1 polymer ?
#
loop_
_entity_poly.entity_id
_entity_poly.type
_entity_poly.pdbx_seq_one_letter_code
_entity_poly.pdbx_strand_id
1 'polypeptide(L)'
;MHVAQLTAEQRAVYAKYKFVTYARSVALTRSQLDQWREKKVIEPSPVSKEETLRVEHATRGQNKNELWYALRADRSTASKSSSGGVGMRAPALAFGNAQEDDVKTTNAELFLELRQLAEERVGCQVIDTVLNCGMFLSALGLHSASPDAYFAMADGSWIPVEIKCPFNYRDTTVDQMRLELGKANRKYRVKHTALIVNKAGPPEFEVVKTHDHYRQMQRQMYVMRNAPVCFYVVRFKHNLVAVTVPRDEKFCRKEAAAEGAAFVAFALENVSREQFKRADKRRASFANTDHAYNATQINALVTRGLYLAYGQLKCAYCDSFEMDSRATLDAVLTRPHERCNSANLQIHKFENPAFMDFANRHISLINAGHRDNARELATTGLYATVDGLKTFCCGVRGSATSHAHIPTCSYYLTIINKGL
;
A
#
# COMPACT_ATOMS: atom_id res chain seq x y z
N MET A 1 -2.65 -17.73 8.73
CA MET A 1 -1.26 -17.24 8.59
C MET A 1 -0.68 -17.02 9.98
N HIS A 2 0.40 -17.70 10.30
CA HIS A 2 1.14 -17.46 11.54
C HIS A 2 2.18 -16.34 11.29
N VAL A 3 1.84 -15.10 11.60
CA VAL A 3 2.75 -13.93 11.48
C VAL A 3 4.09 -14.17 12.21
N ALA A 4 4.10 -15.06 13.21
CA ALA A 4 5.31 -15.46 13.94
C ALA A 4 6.35 -16.18 13.06
N GLN A 5 5.97 -16.78 11.94
CA GLN A 5 6.87 -17.52 11.04
C GLN A 5 7.53 -16.61 9.99
N LEU A 6 7.07 -15.36 9.86
CA LEU A 6 7.64 -14.40 8.92
C LEU A 6 9.01 -13.90 9.40
N THR A 7 9.93 -13.65 8.48
CA THR A 7 11.20 -12.97 8.77
C THR A 7 10.95 -11.53 9.24
N ALA A 8 11.96 -10.88 9.79
CA ALA A 8 11.85 -9.47 10.21
C ALA A 8 11.47 -8.55 9.03
N GLU A 9 12.08 -8.78 7.86
CA GLU A 9 11.77 -8.04 6.63
C GLU A 9 10.33 -8.31 6.16
N GLN A 10 9.92 -9.57 6.12
CA GLN A 10 8.55 -9.95 5.76
C GLN A 10 7.51 -9.32 6.70
N ARG A 11 7.79 -9.26 8.02
CA ARG A 11 6.91 -8.56 8.99
C ARG A 11 6.80 -7.07 8.70
N ALA A 12 7.90 -6.41 8.36
CA ALA A 12 7.91 -5.00 8.01
C ALA A 12 7.08 -4.73 6.73
N VAL A 13 7.26 -5.56 5.70
CA VAL A 13 6.47 -5.50 4.45
C VAL A 13 4.99 -5.74 4.75
N TYR A 14 4.65 -6.76 5.54
CA TYR A 14 3.27 -7.05 5.92
C TYR A 14 2.61 -5.90 6.68
N ALA A 15 3.29 -5.35 7.68
CA ALA A 15 2.79 -4.25 8.48
C ALA A 15 2.45 -3.01 7.63
N LYS A 16 3.25 -2.73 6.60
CA LYS A 16 3.05 -1.57 5.72
C LYS A 16 2.05 -1.86 4.59
N TYR A 17 2.12 -3.02 3.96
CA TYR A 17 1.43 -3.29 2.69
C TYR A 17 0.27 -4.29 2.76
N LYS A 18 -0.11 -4.81 3.95
CA LYS A 18 -1.40 -5.50 4.08
C LYS A 18 -2.52 -4.57 3.60
N PHE A 19 -3.39 -5.04 2.70
CA PHE A 19 -4.31 -4.16 1.97
C PHE A 19 -5.13 -3.25 2.87
N VAL A 20 -5.79 -3.80 3.90
CA VAL A 20 -6.61 -3.01 4.84
C VAL A 20 -5.79 -1.95 5.57
N THR A 21 -4.55 -2.27 5.96
CA THR A 21 -3.65 -1.32 6.63
C THR A 21 -3.21 -0.24 5.65
N TYR A 22 -2.78 -0.65 4.45
CA TYR A 22 -2.34 0.27 3.40
C TYR A 22 -3.47 1.22 2.98
N ALA A 23 -4.65 0.70 2.65
CA ALA A 23 -5.80 1.53 2.26
C ALA A 23 -6.19 2.57 3.32
N ARG A 24 -6.04 2.23 4.62
CA ARG A 24 -6.28 3.16 5.74
C ARG A 24 -5.15 4.16 5.97
N SER A 25 -4.00 3.97 5.35
CA SER A 25 -2.83 4.86 5.47
C SER A 25 -2.61 5.75 4.27
N VAL A 26 -3.32 5.52 3.15
CA VAL A 26 -3.13 6.36 1.96
C VAL A 26 -3.58 7.79 2.23
N ALA A 27 -2.75 8.73 1.79
CA ALA A 27 -2.99 10.16 1.91
C ALA A 27 -2.59 10.85 0.59
N LEU A 28 -3.14 12.02 0.36
CA LEU A 28 -2.79 12.89 -0.75
C LEU A 28 -2.33 14.25 -0.22
N THR A 29 -1.33 14.81 -0.84
CA THR A 29 -1.04 16.24 -0.71
C THR A 29 -2.09 17.05 -1.49
N ARG A 30 -2.17 18.33 -1.20
CA ARG A 30 -3.04 19.25 -1.99
C ARG A 30 -2.65 19.22 -3.47
N SER A 31 -1.37 19.29 -3.76
CA SER A 31 -0.84 19.26 -5.13
C SER A 31 -1.23 17.96 -5.87
N GLN A 32 -1.10 16.81 -5.23
CA GLN A 32 -1.51 15.51 -5.83
C GLN A 32 -3.02 15.45 -6.09
N LEU A 33 -3.84 16.00 -5.19
CA LEU A 33 -5.28 16.04 -5.40
C LEU A 33 -5.66 16.93 -6.58
N ASP A 34 -5.00 18.08 -6.73
CA ASP A 34 -5.22 19.00 -7.84
C ASP A 34 -4.71 18.39 -9.17
N GLN A 35 -3.54 17.75 -9.18
CA GLN A 35 -3.05 16.98 -10.34
C GLN A 35 -4.04 15.86 -10.76
N TRP A 36 -4.61 15.16 -9.79
CA TRP A 36 -5.63 14.16 -10.09
C TRP A 36 -6.89 14.77 -10.70
N ARG A 37 -7.35 15.89 -10.21
CA ARG A 37 -8.53 16.59 -10.75
C ARG A 37 -8.31 17.03 -12.19
N GLU A 38 -7.14 17.54 -12.49
CA GLU A 38 -6.80 18.10 -13.81
C GLU A 38 -6.36 17.02 -14.80
N LYS A 39 -5.39 16.16 -14.42
CA LYS A 39 -4.64 15.28 -15.32
C LYS A 39 -4.90 13.80 -15.08
N LYS A 40 -5.65 13.44 -14.03
CA LYS A 40 -5.84 12.04 -13.59
C LYS A 40 -4.52 11.31 -13.27
N VAL A 41 -3.52 12.05 -12.76
CA VAL A 41 -2.20 11.56 -12.37
C VAL A 41 -1.95 11.89 -10.91
N ILE A 42 -1.22 11.04 -10.21
CA ILE A 42 -0.79 11.23 -8.81
C ILE A 42 0.73 11.08 -8.77
N GLU A 43 1.43 12.20 -8.68
CA GLU A 43 2.89 12.25 -8.61
C GLU A 43 3.36 13.10 -7.39
N PRO A 44 4.45 12.73 -6.71
CA PRO A 44 5.21 11.50 -6.90
C PRO A 44 4.40 10.25 -6.50
N SER A 45 4.77 9.10 -7.09
CA SER A 45 4.11 7.81 -6.81
C SER A 45 4.23 7.44 -5.33
N PRO A 46 3.13 7.05 -4.66
CA PRO A 46 3.14 6.65 -3.25
C PRO A 46 4.01 5.44 -2.92
N VAL A 47 4.17 4.52 -3.88
CA VAL A 47 5.08 3.36 -3.76
C VAL A 47 6.24 3.56 -4.73
N SER A 48 7.47 3.60 -4.24
CA SER A 48 8.66 3.74 -5.08
C SER A 48 9.03 2.43 -5.80
N LYS A 49 9.95 2.49 -6.77
CA LYS A 49 10.48 1.29 -7.43
C LYS A 49 11.21 0.38 -6.45
N GLU A 50 11.99 0.94 -5.53
CA GLU A 50 12.74 0.23 -4.50
C GLU A 50 11.79 -0.49 -3.53
N GLU A 51 10.72 0.16 -3.13
CA GLU A 51 9.69 -0.46 -2.30
C GLU A 51 8.96 -1.58 -3.02
N THR A 52 8.68 -1.42 -4.32
CA THR A 52 8.11 -2.48 -5.15
C THR A 52 9.04 -3.70 -5.21
N LEU A 53 10.35 -3.49 -5.44
CA LEU A 53 11.33 -4.58 -5.43
C LEU A 53 11.48 -5.23 -4.04
N ARG A 54 11.42 -4.45 -2.98
CA ARG A 54 11.43 -4.99 -1.62
C ARG A 54 10.26 -5.93 -1.36
N VAL A 55 9.07 -5.57 -1.82
CA VAL A 55 7.87 -6.43 -1.73
C VAL A 55 8.04 -7.66 -2.61
N GLU A 56 8.57 -7.50 -3.83
CA GLU A 56 8.83 -8.59 -4.76
C GLU A 56 9.78 -9.61 -4.11
N HIS A 57 10.95 -9.18 -3.60
CA HIS A 57 11.92 -10.05 -2.92
C HIS A 57 11.31 -10.78 -1.71
N ALA A 58 10.60 -10.08 -0.85
CA ALA A 58 10.00 -10.65 0.36
C ALA A 58 8.91 -11.70 0.06
N THR A 59 8.34 -11.67 -1.14
CA THR A 59 7.23 -12.54 -1.57
C THR A 59 7.62 -13.57 -2.63
N ARG A 60 8.91 -13.71 -2.95
CA ARG A 60 9.42 -14.74 -3.89
C ARG A 60 8.98 -16.14 -3.46
N GLY A 61 8.76 -16.99 -4.44
CA GLY A 61 8.19 -18.33 -4.24
C GLY A 61 6.66 -18.37 -4.30
N GLN A 62 5.99 -17.21 -4.42
CA GLN A 62 4.54 -17.10 -4.66
C GLN A 62 3.68 -18.05 -3.81
N ASN A 63 3.11 -19.09 -4.39
CA ASN A 63 2.25 -20.07 -3.71
C ASN A 63 2.96 -20.89 -2.61
N LYS A 64 4.27 -20.78 -2.47
CA LYS A 64 5.08 -21.38 -1.39
C LYS A 64 5.41 -20.35 -0.28
N ASN A 65 4.93 -19.10 -0.41
CA ASN A 65 5.26 -17.98 0.47
C ASN A 65 3.99 -17.43 1.14
N GLU A 66 3.90 -17.54 2.47
CA GLU A 66 2.73 -17.09 3.24
C GLU A 66 2.48 -15.59 3.12
N LEU A 67 3.54 -14.77 3.06
CA LEU A 67 3.40 -13.33 2.89
C LEU A 67 2.72 -12.98 1.57
N TRP A 68 3.03 -13.73 0.50
CA TRP A 68 2.40 -13.52 -0.80
C TRP A 68 0.87 -13.72 -0.74
N TYR A 69 0.39 -14.76 -0.05
CA TYR A 69 -1.05 -14.95 0.17
C TYR A 69 -1.67 -13.80 0.97
N ALA A 70 -0.97 -13.39 2.03
CA ALA A 70 -1.46 -12.34 2.92
C ALA A 70 -1.58 -10.98 2.24
N LEU A 71 -0.65 -10.64 1.35
CA LEU A 71 -0.68 -9.39 0.59
C LEU A 71 -1.66 -9.43 -0.59
N ARG A 72 -1.98 -10.63 -1.11
CA ARG A 72 -3.02 -10.81 -2.14
C ARG A 72 -4.43 -10.66 -1.61
N ALA A 73 -4.65 -10.99 -0.35
CA ALA A 73 -5.97 -10.89 0.26
C ALA A 73 -6.51 -9.45 0.10
N ASP A 74 -7.75 -9.32 -0.33
CA ASP A 74 -8.47 -8.06 -0.52
C ASP A 74 -7.89 -7.11 -1.59
N ARG A 75 -6.78 -7.47 -2.25
CA ARG A 75 -6.15 -6.65 -3.28
C ARG A 75 -6.63 -7.05 -4.68
N SER A 76 -6.70 -6.08 -5.59
CA SER A 76 -6.91 -6.34 -7.02
C SER A 76 -5.64 -6.94 -7.61
N THR A 77 -5.73 -8.20 -8.08
CA THR A 77 -4.59 -8.94 -8.65
C THR A 77 -4.76 -9.15 -10.14
N ALA A 78 -3.65 -9.25 -10.87
CA ALA A 78 -3.66 -9.45 -12.32
C ALA A 78 -4.37 -10.75 -12.74
N SER A 79 -4.30 -11.80 -11.91
CA SER A 79 -4.90 -13.12 -12.18
C SER A 79 -6.34 -13.27 -11.67
N LYS A 80 -6.91 -12.29 -10.95
CA LYS A 80 -8.34 -12.33 -10.55
C LYS A 80 -9.20 -12.14 -11.80
N SER A 81 -9.81 -13.22 -12.26
CA SER A 81 -10.89 -13.17 -13.25
C SER A 81 -12.15 -12.62 -12.58
N SER A 82 -12.96 -11.88 -13.34
CA SER A 82 -14.26 -11.39 -12.87
C SER A 82 -15.32 -12.49 -12.66
N SER A 83 -15.01 -13.71 -13.08
CA SER A 83 -15.83 -14.89 -12.85
C SER A 83 -15.29 -15.68 -11.67
N GLY A 84 -15.97 -15.59 -10.54
CA GLY A 84 -15.73 -16.41 -9.36
C GLY A 84 -16.00 -17.89 -9.62
N GLY A 85 -15.11 -18.57 -10.31
CA GLY A 85 -15.13 -20.01 -10.47
C GLY A 85 -14.51 -20.69 -9.25
N VAL A 86 -15.34 -21.01 -8.27
CA VAL A 86 -14.96 -21.95 -7.21
C VAL A 86 -14.98 -23.37 -7.81
N GLY A 87 -13.90 -24.10 -7.70
CA GLY A 87 -13.82 -25.50 -8.12
C GLY A 87 -12.75 -25.77 -9.15
N MET A 88 -11.56 -25.24 -8.93
CA MET A 88 -10.42 -25.65 -9.75
C MET A 88 -10.16 -27.12 -9.57
N ARG A 89 -10.15 -27.82 -10.70
CA ARG A 89 -9.75 -29.22 -10.79
C ARG A 89 -8.31 -29.33 -10.27
N ALA A 90 -8.15 -29.76 -9.02
CA ALA A 90 -6.85 -29.85 -8.36
C ALA A 90 -5.74 -30.49 -9.21
N PRO A 91 -6.01 -31.55 -10.03
CA PRO A 91 -5.00 -32.14 -10.91
C PRO A 91 -4.49 -31.19 -12.00
N ALA A 92 -5.35 -30.37 -12.63
CA ALA A 92 -4.93 -29.45 -13.68
C ALA A 92 -4.10 -28.29 -13.14
N LEU A 93 -4.39 -27.83 -11.93
CA LEU A 93 -3.60 -26.78 -11.26
C LEU A 93 -2.22 -27.33 -10.84
N ALA A 94 -2.19 -28.50 -10.22
CA ALA A 94 -0.94 -29.15 -9.81
C ALA A 94 -0.04 -29.42 -11.03
N PHE A 95 -0.62 -29.89 -12.13
CA PHE A 95 0.08 -30.07 -13.38
C PHE A 95 0.62 -28.73 -13.91
N GLY A 96 -0.21 -27.67 -13.97
CA GLY A 96 0.20 -26.35 -14.44
C GLY A 96 1.43 -25.86 -13.69
N ASN A 97 1.37 -25.82 -12.35
CA ASN A 97 2.46 -25.36 -11.50
C ASN A 97 3.76 -26.18 -11.69
N ALA A 98 3.64 -27.51 -11.75
CA ALA A 98 4.81 -28.37 -11.97
C ALA A 98 5.46 -28.16 -13.34
N GLN A 99 4.65 -27.97 -14.39
CA GLN A 99 5.13 -27.73 -15.73
C GLN A 99 5.68 -26.30 -15.91
N GLU A 100 5.16 -25.30 -15.23
CA GLU A 100 5.72 -23.95 -15.20
C GLU A 100 7.10 -23.92 -14.55
N ASP A 101 7.29 -24.65 -13.44
CA ASP A 101 8.59 -24.83 -12.78
C ASP A 101 9.58 -25.56 -13.73
N ASP A 102 9.12 -26.59 -14.45
CA ASP A 102 9.94 -27.33 -15.42
C ASP A 102 10.36 -26.43 -16.61
N VAL A 103 9.46 -25.64 -17.18
CA VAL A 103 9.81 -24.67 -18.24
C VAL A 103 10.91 -23.72 -17.77
N LYS A 104 10.84 -23.21 -16.56
CA LYS A 104 11.84 -22.28 -16.01
C LYS A 104 13.21 -22.92 -15.76
N THR A 105 13.26 -24.21 -15.46
CA THR A 105 14.49 -24.89 -15.06
C THR A 105 15.18 -25.62 -16.21
N THR A 106 14.41 -26.12 -17.21
CA THR A 106 14.94 -26.97 -18.27
C THR A 106 15.11 -26.29 -19.62
N ASN A 107 14.56 -25.07 -19.82
CA ASN A 107 14.54 -24.39 -21.11
C ASN A 107 15.36 -23.09 -21.11
N ALA A 108 16.64 -23.18 -20.76
CA ALA A 108 17.53 -22.02 -20.73
C ALA A 108 17.62 -21.30 -22.09
N GLU A 109 17.58 -22.04 -23.21
CA GLU A 109 17.60 -21.46 -24.57
C GLU A 109 16.41 -20.54 -24.81
N LEU A 110 15.20 -20.93 -24.40
CA LEU A 110 14.02 -20.05 -24.49
C LEU A 110 14.26 -18.72 -23.79
N PHE A 111 14.80 -18.75 -22.56
CA PHE A 111 15.05 -17.51 -21.82
C PHE A 111 16.16 -16.66 -22.42
N LEU A 112 17.13 -17.26 -23.09
CA LEU A 112 18.14 -16.53 -23.87
C LEU A 112 17.52 -15.83 -25.09
N GLU A 113 16.64 -16.50 -25.83
CA GLU A 113 15.92 -15.90 -26.96
C GLU A 113 14.99 -14.77 -26.50
N LEU A 114 14.22 -15.00 -25.42
CA LEU A 114 13.34 -13.97 -24.85
C LEU A 114 14.12 -12.77 -24.31
N ARG A 115 15.31 -13.00 -23.76
CA ARG A 115 16.24 -11.95 -23.34
C ARG A 115 16.65 -11.07 -24.51
N GLN A 116 17.09 -11.66 -25.62
CA GLN A 116 17.46 -10.92 -26.84
C GLN A 116 16.27 -10.09 -27.35
N LEU A 117 15.10 -10.71 -27.44
CA LEU A 117 13.87 -10.00 -27.81
C LEU A 117 13.52 -8.84 -26.86
N ALA A 118 13.76 -9.00 -25.56
CA ALA A 118 13.55 -7.91 -24.58
C ALA A 118 14.52 -6.75 -24.84
N GLU A 119 15.81 -7.07 -25.04
CA GLU A 119 16.84 -6.07 -25.35
C GLU A 119 16.55 -5.31 -26.67
N GLU A 120 16.14 -6.02 -27.71
CA GLU A 120 15.72 -5.39 -28.97
C GLU A 120 14.48 -4.48 -28.80
N ARG A 121 13.49 -4.90 -28.00
CA ARG A 121 12.24 -4.15 -27.83
C ARG A 121 12.37 -2.93 -26.95
N VAL A 122 13.26 -2.98 -25.97
CA VAL A 122 13.48 -1.88 -25.04
C VAL A 122 14.63 -0.98 -25.47
N GLY A 123 15.59 -1.52 -26.22
CA GLY A 123 16.78 -0.79 -26.66
C GLY A 123 17.85 -0.67 -25.58
N CYS A 124 17.82 -1.53 -24.55
CA CYS A 124 18.86 -1.59 -23.52
C CYS A 124 19.07 -3.04 -23.05
N GLN A 125 20.15 -3.27 -22.32
CA GLN A 125 20.55 -4.60 -21.86
C GLN A 125 19.66 -5.13 -20.71
N VAL A 126 19.46 -6.44 -20.69
CA VAL A 126 18.94 -7.17 -19.55
C VAL A 126 20.06 -7.35 -18.53
N ILE A 127 19.87 -6.83 -17.32
CA ILE A 127 20.83 -6.96 -16.21
C ILE A 127 20.56 -8.17 -15.33
N ASP A 128 19.32 -8.64 -15.26
CA ASP A 128 18.96 -9.84 -14.49
C ASP A 128 17.77 -10.58 -15.12
N THR A 129 17.76 -11.90 -14.99
CA THR A 129 16.67 -12.79 -15.40
C THR A 129 16.13 -13.50 -14.16
N VAL A 130 14.97 -13.06 -13.68
CA VAL A 130 14.38 -13.56 -12.45
C VAL A 130 13.31 -14.61 -12.75
N LEU A 131 13.59 -15.86 -12.40
CA LEU A 131 12.71 -17.02 -12.64
C LEU A 131 11.82 -17.34 -11.43
N ASN A 132 12.22 -16.95 -10.23
CA ASN A 132 11.46 -17.14 -9.01
C ASN A 132 10.92 -15.79 -8.53
N CYS A 133 9.82 -15.38 -9.12
CA CYS A 133 9.24 -14.06 -8.86
C CYS A 133 8.40 -13.98 -7.60
N GLY A 134 8.32 -12.79 -7.06
CA GLY A 134 7.38 -12.39 -6.03
C GLY A 134 6.22 -11.55 -6.57
N MET A 135 5.69 -10.70 -5.72
CA MET A 135 4.58 -9.80 -6.00
C MET A 135 5.07 -8.38 -6.27
N PHE A 136 4.71 -7.84 -7.41
CA PHE A 136 4.86 -6.41 -7.70
C PHE A 136 3.64 -5.63 -7.21
N LEU A 137 3.87 -4.45 -6.68
CA LEU A 137 2.84 -3.45 -6.41
C LEU A 137 2.87 -2.36 -7.48
N SER A 138 1.70 -1.91 -7.87
CA SER A 138 1.56 -0.73 -8.74
C SER A 138 2.12 0.54 -8.09
N ALA A 139 2.23 1.61 -8.85
CA ALA A 139 2.67 2.92 -8.36
C ALA A 139 1.80 3.46 -7.21
N LEU A 140 0.50 3.16 -7.23
CA LEU A 140 -0.44 3.54 -6.17
C LEU A 140 -0.60 2.44 -5.09
N GLY A 141 -0.06 1.24 -5.29
CA GLY A 141 -0.04 0.17 -4.31
C GLY A 141 -1.37 -0.56 -4.07
N LEU A 142 -2.44 -0.23 -4.78
CA LEU A 142 -3.73 -0.91 -4.64
C LEU A 142 -3.85 -2.14 -5.53
N HIS A 143 -3.20 -2.12 -6.70
CA HIS A 143 -3.11 -3.26 -7.61
C HIS A 143 -1.82 -4.04 -7.41
N SER A 144 -1.85 -5.32 -7.73
CA SER A 144 -0.68 -6.19 -7.68
C SER A 144 -0.65 -7.19 -8.83
N ALA A 145 0.56 -7.63 -9.17
CA ALA A 145 0.80 -8.67 -10.15
C ALA A 145 1.96 -9.57 -9.69
N SER A 146 1.91 -10.84 -10.10
CA SER A 146 3.00 -11.79 -9.90
C SER A 146 3.22 -12.51 -11.23
N PRO A 147 4.19 -12.07 -12.05
CA PRO A 147 4.54 -12.77 -13.27
C PRO A 147 5.23 -14.11 -12.96
N ASP A 148 5.30 -15.02 -13.92
CA ASP A 148 5.99 -16.31 -13.71
C ASP A 148 7.52 -16.15 -13.80
N ALA A 149 8.00 -15.21 -14.64
CA ALA A 149 9.37 -14.74 -14.71
C ALA A 149 9.39 -13.25 -15.12
N TYR A 150 10.55 -12.59 -15.00
CA TYR A 150 10.74 -11.26 -15.58
C TYR A 150 12.21 -10.98 -15.90
N PHE A 151 12.43 -10.05 -16.83
CA PHE A 151 13.72 -9.47 -17.11
C PHE A 151 13.83 -8.09 -16.47
N ALA A 152 14.88 -7.86 -15.69
CA ALA A 152 15.23 -6.54 -15.19
C ALA A 152 16.15 -5.86 -16.22
N MET A 153 15.76 -4.68 -16.69
CA MET A 153 16.46 -3.95 -17.74
C MET A 153 17.40 -2.88 -17.14
N ALA A 154 18.42 -2.50 -17.89
CA ALA A 154 19.40 -1.51 -17.47
C ALA A 154 18.80 -0.10 -17.26
N ASP A 155 17.68 0.23 -17.91
CA ASP A 155 16.92 1.47 -17.71
C ASP A 155 16.01 1.43 -16.44
N GLY A 156 16.05 0.31 -15.71
CA GLY A 156 15.22 0.07 -14.52
C GLY A 156 13.78 -0.30 -14.85
N SER A 157 13.44 -0.67 -16.08
CA SER A 157 12.16 -1.28 -16.43
C SER A 157 12.18 -2.79 -16.19
N TRP A 158 10.99 -3.41 -16.15
CA TRP A 158 10.80 -4.84 -15.94
C TRP A 158 9.90 -5.41 -17.01
N ILE A 159 10.33 -6.47 -17.67
CA ILE A 159 9.58 -7.12 -18.75
C ILE A 159 9.01 -8.44 -18.24
N PRO A 160 7.69 -8.57 -18.04
CA PRO A 160 7.07 -9.80 -17.53
C PRO A 160 7.06 -10.93 -18.57
N VAL A 161 7.16 -12.15 -18.05
CA VAL A 161 6.92 -13.39 -18.78
C VAL A 161 5.78 -14.12 -18.10
N GLU A 162 4.75 -14.50 -18.86
CA GLU A 162 3.61 -15.29 -18.40
C GLU A 162 3.64 -16.66 -19.07
N ILE A 163 3.70 -17.73 -18.30
CA ILE A 163 3.80 -19.11 -18.74
C ILE A 163 2.46 -19.83 -18.52
N LYS A 164 2.02 -20.58 -19.52
CA LYS A 164 0.81 -21.41 -19.40
C LYS A 164 1.06 -22.82 -19.93
N CYS A 165 0.70 -23.82 -19.10
CA CYS A 165 0.85 -25.24 -19.40
C CYS A 165 -0.55 -25.88 -19.39
N PRO A 166 -1.33 -25.78 -20.47
CA PRO A 166 -2.72 -26.24 -20.49
C PRO A 166 -2.78 -27.78 -20.45
N PHE A 167 -3.38 -28.32 -19.36
CA PHE A 167 -3.47 -29.76 -19.11
C PHE A 167 -4.06 -30.56 -20.28
N ASN A 168 -5.04 -30.01 -20.97
CA ASN A 168 -5.71 -30.69 -22.10
C ASN A 168 -4.81 -30.88 -23.33
N TYR A 169 -3.68 -30.19 -23.39
CA TYR A 169 -2.73 -30.24 -24.52
C TYR A 169 -1.36 -30.81 -24.13
N ARG A 170 -1.27 -31.44 -22.95
CA ARG A 170 -0.02 -32.04 -22.47
C ARG A 170 0.59 -33.11 -23.40
N ASP A 171 -0.24 -33.76 -24.18
CA ASP A 171 0.14 -34.83 -25.12
C ASP A 171 0.04 -34.40 -26.59
N THR A 172 -0.34 -33.14 -26.88
CA THR A 172 -0.59 -32.63 -28.22
C THR A 172 0.55 -31.72 -28.67
N THR A 173 1.09 -31.90 -29.85
CA THR A 173 2.07 -31.00 -30.46
C THR A 173 1.39 -29.89 -31.28
N VAL A 174 2.12 -28.80 -31.56
CA VAL A 174 1.65 -27.73 -32.45
C VAL A 174 1.31 -28.25 -33.83
N ASP A 175 2.12 -29.16 -34.38
CA ASP A 175 1.90 -29.75 -35.70
C ASP A 175 0.65 -30.61 -35.77
N GLN A 176 0.40 -31.43 -34.70
CA GLN A 176 -0.87 -32.17 -34.58
C GLN A 176 -2.05 -31.21 -34.57
N MET A 177 -1.99 -30.12 -33.80
CA MET A 177 -3.03 -29.10 -33.80
C MET A 177 -3.27 -28.52 -35.21
N ARG A 178 -2.20 -28.26 -35.95
CA ARG A 178 -2.31 -27.74 -37.32
C ARG A 178 -2.94 -28.75 -38.28
N LEU A 179 -2.65 -30.01 -38.15
CA LEU A 179 -3.19 -31.09 -38.97
C LEU A 179 -4.64 -31.44 -38.65
N GLU A 180 -4.95 -31.57 -37.38
CA GLU A 180 -6.24 -32.07 -36.88
C GLU A 180 -7.34 -30.99 -36.89
N LEU A 181 -6.94 -29.73 -36.82
CA LEU A 181 -7.86 -28.61 -36.64
C LEU A 181 -8.56 -28.26 -37.92
N GLY A 182 -9.71 -28.87 -38.08
CA GLY A 182 -10.79 -28.58 -39.00
C GLY A 182 -10.32 -28.20 -40.42
N LYS A 183 -10.59 -29.02 -41.40
CA LYS A 183 -10.20 -28.78 -42.79
C LYS A 183 -10.67 -27.43 -43.35
N ALA A 184 -11.67 -26.79 -42.70
CA ALA A 184 -12.28 -25.52 -43.10
C ALA A 184 -11.74 -24.28 -42.37
N ASN A 185 -11.21 -24.39 -41.14
CA ASN A 185 -10.82 -23.24 -40.36
C ASN A 185 -9.33 -22.91 -40.48
N ARG A 186 -9.00 -21.69 -40.97
CA ARG A 186 -7.65 -21.18 -41.05
C ARG A 186 -6.98 -20.88 -39.73
N LYS A 187 -7.81 -20.67 -38.64
CA LYS A 187 -7.33 -20.33 -37.30
C LYS A 187 -7.93 -21.28 -36.25
N TYR A 188 -7.09 -21.72 -35.35
CA TYR A 188 -7.51 -22.54 -34.22
C TYR A 188 -7.24 -21.85 -32.91
N ARG A 189 -8.29 -21.65 -32.12
CA ARG A 189 -8.18 -21.13 -30.75
C ARG A 189 -7.87 -22.26 -29.79
N VAL A 190 -6.70 -22.21 -29.15
CA VAL A 190 -6.32 -23.17 -28.10
C VAL A 190 -7.16 -22.92 -26.86
N LYS A 191 -8.00 -23.90 -26.50
CA LYS A 191 -8.94 -23.78 -25.36
C LYS A 191 -8.16 -23.56 -24.06
N HIS A 192 -8.73 -22.75 -23.16
CA HIS A 192 -8.14 -22.39 -21.88
C HIS A 192 -6.82 -21.60 -21.97
N THR A 193 -6.52 -21.04 -23.13
CA THR A 193 -5.40 -20.11 -23.34
C THR A 193 -5.83 -18.91 -24.19
N ALA A 194 -4.99 -17.87 -24.21
CA ALA A 194 -5.20 -16.76 -25.14
C ALA A 194 -4.60 -17.04 -26.54
N LEU A 195 -4.02 -18.22 -26.78
CA LEU A 195 -3.30 -18.52 -28.01
C LEU A 195 -4.22 -18.94 -29.15
N ILE A 196 -3.93 -18.42 -30.34
CA ILE A 196 -4.47 -18.87 -31.62
C ILE A 196 -3.31 -19.41 -32.47
N VAL A 197 -3.49 -20.55 -33.06
CA VAL A 197 -2.59 -21.14 -34.07
C VAL A 197 -3.16 -20.88 -35.45
N ASN A 198 -2.40 -20.21 -36.30
CA ASN A 198 -2.73 -20.00 -37.74
C ASN A 198 -2.21 -21.14 -38.59
N LYS A 199 -3.05 -21.61 -39.53
CA LYS A 199 -2.66 -22.63 -40.52
C LYS A 199 -2.02 -22.04 -41.77
N ALA A 200 -2.36 -20.80 -42.10
CA ALA A 200 -2.16 -20.22 -43.43
C ALA A 200 -1.19 -19.04 -43.43
N GLY A 201 -0.05 -19.17 -42.77
CA GLY A 201 1.02 -18.17 -42.89
C GLY A 201 1.13 -17.20 -41.73
N PRO A 202 2.07 -16.25 -41.80
CA PRO A 202 2.40 -15.36 -40.70
C PRO A 202 1.26 -14.37 -40.36
N PRO A 203 1.08 -14.03 -39.06
CA PRO A 203 1.79 -14.62 -37.94
C PRO A 203 1.27 -16.04 -37.66
N GLU A 204 2.19 -16.97 -37.37
CA GLU A 204 1.80 -18.36 -37.03
C GLU A 204 0.98 -18.43 -35.73
N PHE A 205 1.23 -17.50 -34.81
CA PHE A 205 0.59 -17.44 -33.51
C PHE A 205 0.04 -16.04 -33.23
N GLU A 206 -1.15 -15.98 -32.69
CA GLU A 206 -1.82 -14.74 -32.29
C GLU A 206 -2.37 -14.86 -30.88
N VAL A 207 -2.65 -13.72 -30.23
CA VAL A 207 -3.24 -13.66 -28.90
C VAL A 207 -4.65 -13.08 -28.94
N VAL A 208 -5.59 -13.78 -28.31
CA VAL A 208 -6.99 -13.36 -28.17
C VAL A 208 -7.11 -12.24 -27.13
N LYS A 209 -7.37 -11.01 -27.58
CA LYS A 209 -7.45 -9.83 -26.72
C LYS A 209 -8.61 -9.84 -25.70
N THR A 210 -9.65 -10.65 -25.94
CA THR A 210 -10.80 -10.79 -25.04
C THR A 210 -10.61 -11.86 -23.96
N HIS A 211 -9.51 -12.63 -23.99
CA HIS A 211 -9.21 -13.69 -23.05
C HIS A 211 -8.67 -13.18 -21.72
N ASP A 212 -8.92 -13.91 -20.62
CA ASP A 212 -8.46 -13.55 -19.29
C ASP A 212 -6.93 -13.47 -19.18
N HIS A 213 -6.18 -14.36 -19.89
CA HIS A 213 -4.72 -14.28 -19.92
C HIS A 213 -4.22 -12.99 -20.58
N TYR A 214 -4.88 -12.48 -21.64
CA TYR A 214 -4.52 -11.19 -22.21
C TYR A 214 -4.70 -10.07 -21.19
N ARG A 215 -5.84 -10.05 -20.47
CA ARG A 215 -6.06 -9.08 -19.40
C ARG A 215 -5.06 -9.21 -18.26
N GLN A 216 -4.68 -10.44 -17.90
CA GLN A 216 -3.64 -10.71 -16.91
C GLN A 216 -2.30 -10.08 -17.34
N MET A 217 -1.85 -10.33 -18.57
CA MET A 217 -0.62 -9.76 -19.10
C MET A 217 -0.64 -8.23 -19.17
N GLN A 218 -1.74 -7.65 -19.61
CA GLN A 218 -1.91 -6.19 -19.64
C GLN A 218 -1.85 -5.56 -18.24
N ARG A 219 -2.46 -6.23 -17.24
CA ARG A 219 -2.37 -5.81 -15.83
C ARG A 219 -0.97 -5.97 -15.26
N GLN A 220 -0.25 -7.03 -15.62
CA GLN A 220 1.16 -7.18 -15.25
C GLN A 220 1.99 -6.02 -15.81
N MET A 221 1.86 -5.70 -17.08
CA MET A 221 2.55 -4.57 -17.68
C MET A 221 2.21 -3.23 -17.03
N TYR A 222 0.95 -3.02 -16.66
CA TYR A 222 0.53 -1.84 -15.90
C TYR A 222 1.18 -1.77 -14.51
N VAL A 223 1.07 -2.84 -13.72
CA VAL A 223 1.59 -2.91 -12.35
C VAL A 223 3.11 -2.81 -12.32
N MET A 224 3.78 -3.41 -13.29
CA MET A 224 5.24 -3.39 -13.45
C MET A 224 5.75 -2.12 -14.15
N ARG A 225 5.15 -0.98 -13.80
CA ARG A 225 5.57 0.37 -14.23
C ARG A 225 5.51 0.59 -15.73
N ASN A 226 4.46 0.09 -16.34
CA ASN A 226 4.20 0.28 -17.75
C ASN A 226 5.22 -0.41 -18.67
N ALA A 227 5.55 -1.65 -18.38
CA ALA A 227 6.36 -2.49 -19.28
C ALA A 227 5.82 -2.41 -20.72
N PRO A 228 6.67 -2.24 -21.73
CA PRO A 228 6.23 -2.07 -23.11
C PRO A 228 5.68 -3.34 -23.74
N VAL A 229 6.14 -4.50 -23.27
CA VAL A 229 5.74 -5.82 -23.75
C VAL A 229 5.63 -6.82 -22.61
N CYS A 230 4.93 -7.93 -22.86
CA CYS A 230 4.94 -9.14 -22.05
C CYS A 230 5.21 -10.33 -22.98
N PHE A 231 6.01 -11.27 -22.56
CA PHE A 231 6.17 -12.52 -23.28
C PHE A 231 5.17 -13.55 -22.78
N TYR A 232 4.36 -14.06 -23.70
CA TYR A 232 3.38 -15.09 -23.42
C TYR A 232 3.91 -16.44 -23.91
N VAL A 233 4.23 -17.34 -22.99
CA VAL A 233 4.78 -18.66 -23.29
C VAL A 233 3.71 -19.72 -23.04
N VAL A 234 3.46 -20.58 -24.03
CA VAL A 234 2.52 -21.69 -23.91
C VAL A 234 3.24 -22.99 -24.19
N ARG A 235 3.20 -23.91 -23.23
CA ARG A 235 3.78 -25.25 -23.36
C ARG A 235 2.77 -26.24 -23.91
N PHE A 236 3.16 -26.93 -24.94
CA PHE A 236 2.53 -28.13 -25.45
C PHE A 236 3.50 -29.29 -25.32
N LYS A 237 3.09 -30.54 -25.32
CA LYS A 237 3.92 -31.75 -25.17
C LYS A 237 5.45 -31.49 -25.18
N HIS A 238 6.04 -31.25 -26.36
CA HIS A 238 7.47 -30.98 -26.55
C HIS A 238 7.74 -29.58 -27.12
N ASN A 239 6.70 -28.79 -27.37
CA ASN A 239 6.83 -27.49 -28.01
C ASN A 239 6.60 -26.37 -26.98
N LEU A 240 7.43 -25.33 -27.05
CA LEU A 240 7.20 -24.06 -26.42
C LEU A 240 6.87 -23.04 -27.50
N VAL A 241 5.78 -22.34 -27.31
CA VAL A 241 5.37 -21.23 -28.19
C VAL A 241 5.45 -19.95 -27.40
N ALA A 242 6.31 -19.03 -27.85
CA ALA A 242 6.44 -17.71 -27.25
C ALA A 242 5.83 -16.65 -28.19
N VAL A 243 5.01 -15.77 -27.63
CA VAL A 243 4.40 -14.66 -28.37
C VAL A 243 4.69 -13.35 -27.64
N THR A 244 5.23 -12.38 -28.34
CA THR A 244 5.38 -11.01 -27.81
C THR A 244 4.03 -10.30 -27.82
N VAL A 245 3.57 -9.91 -26.65
CA VAL A 245 2.32 -9.20 -26.46
C VAL A 245 2.61 -7.74 -26.16
N PRO A 246 2.31 -6.81 -27.07
CA PRO A 246 2.52 -5.39 -26.82
C PRO A 246 1.55 -4.86 -25.79
N ARG A 247 1.96 -3.82 -25.09
CA ARG A 247 1.13 -3.08 -24.14
C ARG A 247 -0.04 -2.41 -24.86
N ASP A 248 -1.24 -2.61 -24.33
CA ASP A 248 -2.46 -1.92 -24.78
C ASP A 248 -2.62 -0.64 -23.97
N GLU A 249 -2.29 0.49 -24.57
CA GLU A 249 -2.35 1.79 -23.92
C GLU A 249 -3.77 2.16 -23.45
N LYS A 250 -4.78 1.77 -24.20
CA LYS A 250 -6.19 2.05 -23.84
C LYS A 250 -6.58 1.25 -22.62
N PHE A 251 -6.19 -0.02 -22.55
CA PHE A 251 -6.44 -0.89 -21.41
C PHE A 251 -5.70 -0.36 -20.16
N CYS A 252 -4.41 -0.09 -20.27
CA CYS A 252 -3.58 0.37 -19.15
C CYS A 252 -4.04 1.73 -18.61
N ARG A 253 -4.46 2.67 -19.46
CA ARG A 253 -5.05 3.94 -19.02
C ARG A 253 -6.36 3.73 -18.26
N LYS A 254 -7.19 2.76 -18.65
CA LYS A 254 -8.42 2.42 -17.93
C LYS A 254 -8.11 1.84 -16.54
N GLU A 255 -7.12 0.95 -16.43
CA GLU A 255 -6.68 0.40 -15.13
C GLU A 255 -6.10 1.51 -14.24
N ALA A 256 -5.27 2.41 -14.79
CA ALA A 256 -4.71 3.54 -14.07
C ALA A 256 -5.79 4.50 -13.54
N ALA A 257 -6.80 4.81 -14.37
CA ALA A 257 -7.91 5.66 -13.97
C ALA A 257 -8.77 5.01 -12.88
N ALA A 258 -9.02 3.70 -12.97
CA ALA A 258 -9.80 2.98 -11.97
C ALA A 258 -9.05 2.89 -10.62
N GLU A 259 -7.76 2.56 -10.65
CA GLU A 259 -6.93 2.51 -9.44
C GLU A 259 -6.77 3.89 -8.82
N GLY A 260 -6.52 4.93 -9.60
CA GLY A 260 -6.41 6.30 -9.13
C GLY A 260 -7.69 6.82 -8.49
N ALA A 261 -8.86 6.50 -9.07
CA ALA A 261 -10.15 6.85 -8.47
C ALA A 261 -10.35 6.17 -7.11
N ALA A 262 -10.01 4.88 -7.01
CA ALA A 262 -10.07 4.15 -5.74
C ALA A 262 -9.09 4.72 -4.71
N PHE A 263 -7.86 5.06 -5.12
CA PHE A 263 -6.85 5.65 -4.24
C PHE A 263 -7.33 7.00 -3.68
N VAL A 264 -7.88 7.87 -4.52
CA VAL A 264 -8.44 9.15 -4.10
C VAL A 264 -9.62 8.96 -3.16
N ALA A 265 -10.50 7.98 -3.44
CA ALA A 265 -11.62 7.68 -2.55
C ALA A 265 -11.16 7.27 -1.14
N PHE A 266 -10.15 6.38 -1.03
CA PHE A 266 -9.56 6.02 0.27
C PHE A 266 -8.90 7.22 0.95
N ALA A 267 -8.16 8.04 0.22
CA ALA A 267 -7.52 9.23 0.79
C ALA A 267 -8.55 10.24 1.32
N LEU A 268 -9.64 10.46 0.59
CA LEU A 268 -10.74 11.32 1.04
C LEU A 268 -11.47 10.75 2.26
N GLU A 269 -11.70 9.43 2.29
CA GLU A 269 -12.29 8.75 3.45
C GLU A 269 -11.36 8.86 4.67
N ASN A 270 -10.06 8.67 4.49
CA ASN A 270 -9.06 8.75 5.55
C ASN A 270 -8.96 10.15 6.16
N VAL A 271 -9.28 11.21 5.41
CA VAL A 271 -9.31 12.60 5.91
C VAL A 271 -10.71 13.07 6.31
N SER A 272 -11.71 12.19 6.29
CA SER A 272 -13.05 12.52 6.76
C SER A 272 -13.03 13.03 8.20
N ARG A 273 -13.64 14.20 8.42
CA ARG A 273 -13.62 14.90 9.72
C ARG A 273 -14.15 14.04 10.87
N GLU A 274 -15.16 13.22 10.63
CA GLU A 274 -15.78 12.39 11.67
C GLU A 274 -14.81 11.41 12.34
N GLN A 275 -13.92 10.78 11.59
CA GLN A 275 -12.91 9.90 12.16
C GLN A 275 -11.92 10.65 13.06
N PHE A 276 -11.67 11.93 12.78
CA PHE A 276 -10.75 12.75 13.55
C PHE A 276 -11.33 13.32 14.84
N LYS A 277 -12.59 13.04 15.17
CA LYS A 277 -13.11 13.22 16.54
C LYS A 277 -12.38 12.32 17.52
N ARG A 278 -11.78 11.22 17.08
CA ARG A 278 -10.93 10.33 17.89
C ARG A 278 -9.48 10.83 17.91
N ALA A 279 -8.86 10.87 19.08
CA ALA A 279 -7.48 11.35 19.28
C ALA A 279 -6.42 10.46 18.62
N ASP A 280 -6.62 9.12 18.61
CA ASP A 280 -5.73 8.18 17.94
C ASP A 280 -5.68 8.43 16.43
N LYS A 281 -6.80 8.74 15.79
CA LYS A 281 -6.89 9.08 14.38
C LYS A 281 -6.23 10.41 14.07
N ARG A 282 -6.42 11.41 14.93
CA ARG A 282 -5.71 12.70 14.79
C ARG A 282 -4.19 12.51 14.85
N ARG A 283 -3.70 11.72 15.83
CA ARG A 283 -2.26 11.43 15.95
C ARG A 283 -1.72 10.70 14.72
N ALA A 284 -2.45 9.69 14.24
CA ALA A 284 -2.07 8.93 13.05
C ALA A 284 -1.99 9.80 11.78
N SER A 285 -2.72 10.91 11.70
CA SER A 285 -2.68 11.81 10.54
C SER A 285 -1.33 12.51 10.35
N PHE A 286 -0.50 12.59 11.38
CA PHE A 286 0.86 13.14 11.30
C PHE A 286 1.90 12.11 10.87
N ALA A 287 1.58 10.81 10.89
CA ALA A 287 2.51 9.79 10.45
C ALA A 287 2.71 9.83 8.93
N ASN A 288 3.98 9.72 8.50
CA ASN A 288 4.37 9.68 7.08
C ASN A 288 3.97 10.93 6.26
N THR A 289 3.83 12.08 6.92
CA THR A 289 3.48 13.34 6.27
C THR A 289 4.57 14.39 6.51
N ASP A 290 4.72 15.33 5.58
CA ASP A 290 5.68 16.42 5.73
C ASP A 290 5.10 17.51 6.66
N HIS A 291 5.72 17.69 7.83
CA HIS A 291 5.35 18.70 8.81
C HIS A 291 6.54 19.11 9.70
N ALA A 292 6.42 20.25 10.38
CA ALA A 292 7.50 20.82 11.21
C ALA A 292 7.45 20.39 12.70
N TYR A 293 6.56 19.46 13.09
CA TYR A 293 6.27 19.17 14.52
C TYR A 293 6.96 17.92 15.02
N ASN A 294 7.54 18.00 16.23
CA ASN A 294 8.02 16.83 16.98
C ASN A 294 6.87 16.12 17.73
N ALA A 295 7.15 14.98 18.35
CA ALA A 295 6.15 14.15 19.02
C ALA A 295 5.37 14.89 20.12
N THR A 296 6.02 15.72 20.93
CA THR A 296 5.41 16.54 21.98
C THR A 296 4.46 17.59 21.40
N GLN A 297 4.90 18.26 20.33
CA GLN A 297 4.10 19.25 19.62
C GLN A 297 2.88 18.61 18.94
N ILE A 298 3.04 17.43 18.33
CA ILE A 298 1.92 16.66 17.77
C ILE A 298 0.90 16.33 18.85
N ASN A 299 1.32 15.94 20.06
CA ASN A 299 0.41 15.68 21.16
C ASN A 299 -0.40 16.93 21.55
N ALA A 300 0.23 18.11 21.59
CA ALA A 300 -0.47 19.38 21.85
C ALA A 300 -1.51 19.67 20.76
N LEU A 301 -1.16 19.51 19.49
CA LEU A 301 -2.08 19.71 18.36
C LEU A 301 -3.26 18.73 18.40
N VAL A 302 -2.99 17.46 18.66
CA VAL A 302 -4.01 16.40 18.80
C VAL A 302 -4.98 16.69 19.95
N THR A 303 -4.46 17.13 21.10
CA THR A 303 -5.29 17.52 22.25
C THR A 303 -6.20 18.70 21.90
N ARG A 304 -5.71 19.64 21.09
CA ARG A 304 -6.50 20.77 20.60
C ARG A 304 -7.52 20.39 19.51
N GLY A 305 -7.62 19.12 19.16
CA GLY A 305 -8.56 18.64 18.15
C GLY A 305 -8.06 18.83 16.73
N LEU A 306 -6.77 19.10 16.52
CA LEU A 306 -6.20 19.31 15.20
C LEU A 306 -5.69 18.00 14.60
N TYR A 307 -5.80 17.88 13.30
CA TYR A 307 -5.28 16.80 12.49
C TYR A 307 -4.65 17.36 11.21
N LEU A 308 -3.81 16.55 10.57
CA LEU A 308 -3.13 16.93 9.33
C LEU A 308 -3.82 16.30 8.13
N ALA A 309 -4.16 17.11 7.13
CA ALA A 309 -4.71 16.65 5.86
C ALA A 309 -4.28 17.56 4.72
N TYR A 310 -3.76 16.98 3.64
CA TYR A 310 -3.32 17.71 2.44
C TYR A 310 -2.31 18.82 2.74
N GLY A 311 -1.34 18.57 3.63
CA GLY A 311 -0.34 19.57 4.02
C GLY A 311 -0.87 20.72 4.88
N GLN A 312 -2.08 20.58 5.41
CA GLN A 312 -2.74 21.60 6.23
C GLN A 312 -3.22 21.01 7.55
N LEU A 313 -3.05 21.79 8.61
CA LEU A 313 -3.67 21.53 9.90
C LEU A 313 -5.14 21.95 9.83
N LYS A 314 -6.03 21.05 10.22
CA LYS A 314 -7.48 21.25 10.26
C LYS A 314 -8.04 20.87 11.61
N CYS A 315 -9.20 21.47 11.97
CA CYS A 315 -9.90 21.10 13.19
C CYS A 315 -10.91 19.99 12.93
N ALA A 316 -10.94 18.97 13.82
CA ALA A 316 -11.93 17.89 13.76
C ALA A 316 -13.36 18.35 14.08
N TYR A 317 -13.55 19.55 14.63
CA TYR A 317 -14.82 20.04 15.18
C TYR A 317 -15.37 21.27 14.44
N CYS A 318 -14.56 21.98 13.62
CA CYS A 318 -15.02 23.12 12.85
C CYS A 318 -14.35 23.18 11.48
N ASP A 319 -14.98 23.86 10.51
CA ASP A 319 -14.49 24.05 9.15
C ASP A 319 -13.66 25.34 8.97
N SER A 320 -13.65 26.20 9.99
CA SER A 320 -13.02 27.53 9.91
C SER A 320 -11.51 27.53 10.19
N PHE A 321 -10.99 26.43 10.77
CA PHE A 321 -9.56 26.36 11.09
C PHE A 321 -8.80 25.59 10.02
N GLU A 322 -7.92 26.30 9.33
CA GLU A 322 -6.99 25.75 8.36
C GLU A 322 -5.67 26.53 8.42
N MET A 323 -4.54 25.84 8.58
CA MET A 323 -3.19 26.40 8.59
C MET A 323 -2.19 25.48 7.91
N ASP A 324 -1.13 26.03 7.37
CA ASP A 324 -0.03 25.28 6.78
C ASP A 324 0.62 24.34 7.82
N SER A 325 1.00 23.13 7.41
CA SER A 325 1.66 22.14 8.26
C SER A 325 3.06 22.56 8.74
N ARG A 326 3.63 23.60 8.17
CA ARG A 326 4.92 24.18 8.55
C ARG A 326 4.80 25.42 9.43
N ALA A 327 3.58 25.84 9.76
CA ALA A 327 3.36 26.97 10.68
C ALA A 327 3.99 26.67 12.05
N THR A 328 4.48 27.69 12.74
CA THR A 328 5.05 27.53 14.09
C THR A 328 3.96 27.05 15.07
N LEU A 329 4.34 26.24 16.06
CA LEU A 329 3.38 25.75 17.05
C LEU A 329 2.65 26.91 17.76
N ASP A 330 3.38 27.97 18.11
CA ASP A 330 2.81 29.17 18.75
C ASP A 330 1.75 29.83 17.89
N ALA A 331 2.03 30.05 16.60
CA ALA A 331 1.05 30.61 15.66
C ALA A 331 -0.21 29.74 15.55
N VAL A 332 -0.05 28.40 15.56
CA VAL A 332 -1.18 27.46 15.53
C VAL A 332 -1.98 27.49 16.81
N LEU A 333 -1.32 27.53 17.96
CA LEU A 333 -1.97 27.50 19.27
C LEU A 333 -2.63 28.83 19.64
N THR A 334 -2.17 29.94 19.10
CA THR A 334 -2.73 31.29 19.36
C THR A 334 -3.87 31.64 18.40
N ARG A 335 -3.99 30.97 17.25
CA ARG A 335 -5.05 31.26 16.28
C ARG A 335 -6.42 30.83 16.84
N PRO A 336 -7.40 31.72 16.90
CA PRO A 336 -8.75 31.40 17.40
C PRO A 336 -9.47 30.46 16.44
N HIS A 337 -10.25 29.54 17.00
CA HIS A 337 -11.19 28.70 16.28
C HIS A 337 -12.56 29.41 16.21
N GLU A 338 -12.73 30.30 15.27
CA GLU A 338 -14.02 30.97 15.07
C GLU A 338 -15.11 29.93 14.75
N ARG A 339 -16.23 29.96 15.48
CA ARG A 339 -17.37 29.06 15.32
C ARG A 339 -17.09 27.57 15.63
N CYS A 340 -16.04 27.27 16.38
CA CYS A 340 -15.85 25.89 16.85
C CYS A 340 -16.85 25.58 17.96
N ASN A 341 -17.89 24.76 17.66
CA ASN A 341 -18.92 24.32 18.62
C ASN A 341 -18.39 23.33 19.66
N SER A 342 -17.10 23.07 19.72
CA SER A 342 -16.53 22.32 20.83
C SER A 342 -16.42 23.22 22.05
N ALA A 343 -17.46 23.25 22.85
CA ALA A 343 -17.41 23.83 24.20
C ALA A 343 -16.24 23.28 25.05
N ASN A 344 -15.59 22.22 24.59
CA ASN A 344 -14.45 21.55 25.17
C ASN A 344 -13.08 21.95 24.62
N LEU A 345 -13.01 22.76 23.56
CA LEU A 345 -11.78 23.34 23.03
C LEU A 345 -11.63 24.81 23.39
N GLN A 346 -12.14 25.23 24.53
CA GLN A 346 -11.61 26.44 25.14
C GLN A 346 -10.10 26.26 25.20
N ILE A 347 -9.39 27.28 24.72
CA ILE A 347 -7.96 27.43 24.89
C ILE A 347 -7.74 27.43 26.41
N HIS A 348 -7.59 26.25 26.99
CA HIS A 348 -7.00 26.20 28.31
C HIS A 348 -5.54 26.59 28.07
N LYS A 349 -5.23 27.85 28.27
CA LYS A 349 -3.88 28.23 28.67
C LYS A 349 -3.58 27.33 29.84
N PHE A 350 -2.78 26.28 29.60
CA PHE A 350 -2.24 25.58 30.75
C PHE A 350 -1.54 26.61 31.60
N GLU A 351 -1.89 26.66 32.85
CA GLU A 351 -1.32 27.64 33.79
C GLU A 351 0.21 27.54 33.81
N ASN A 352 0.72 26.32 33.63
CA ASN A 352 2.14 26.10 33.45
C ASN A 352 2.46 25.10 32.32
N PRO A 353 2.61 25.58 31.08
CA PRO A 353 2.91 24.74 29.92
C PRO A 353 4.22 23.93 30.01
N ALA A 354 5.22 24.39 30.78
CA ALA A 354 6.47 23.69 30.99
C ALA A 354 6.30 22.31 31.64
N PHE A 355 5.20 22.12 32.38
CA PHE A 355 4.84 20.87 33.02
C PHE A 355 3.76 20.08 32.27
N MET A 356 3.50 20.40 31.01
CA MET A 356 2.63 19.61 30.16
C MET A 356 3.18 18.20 29.90
N ASP A 357 4.50 18.05 29.89
CA ASP A 357 5.16 16.75 29.80
C ASP A 357 5.07 16.00 31.15
N PHE A 358 4.67 14.71 31.06
CA PHE A 358 4.64 13.82 32.23
C PHE A 358 6.01 13.70 32.91
N ALA A 359 7.08 13.58 32.12
CA ALA A 359 8.44 13.43 32.66
C ALA A 359 8.85 14.64 33.51
N ASN A 360 8.55 15.86 33.04
CA ASN A 360 8.87 17.09 33.79
C ASN A 360 8.09 17.17 35.10
N ARG A 361 6.82 16.79 35.11
CA ARG A 361 6.01 16.71 36.35
C ARG A 361 6.60 15.67 37.30
N HIS A 362 6.85 14.47 36.78
CA HIS A 362 7.39 13.36 37.58
C HIS A 362 8.74 13.70 38.22
N ILE A 363 9.65 14.29 37.45
CA ILE A 363 10.97 14.74 37.96
C ILE A 363 10.79 15.81 39.04
N SER A 364 9.91 16.80 38.85
CA SER A 364 9.68 17.84 39.84
C SER A 364 9.19 17.28 41.17
N LEU A 365 8.30 16.28 41.14
CA LEU A 365 7.79 15.59 42.29
C LEU A 365 8.82 14.75 43.04
N ILE A 366 9.67 14.03 42.30
CA ILE A 366 10.79 13.29 42.90
C ILE A 366 11.74 14.24 43.60
N ASN A 367 12.09 15.36 42.96
CA ASN A 367 13.01 16.36 43.54
C ASN A 367 12.42 17.06 44.76
N ALA A 368 11.09 17.13 44.87
CA ALA A 368 10.38 17.67 46.05
C ALA A 368 10.11 16.63 47.14
N GLY A 369 10.64 15.40 47.00
CA GLY A 369 10.52 14.35 48.05
C GLY A 369 9.32 13.42 47.93
N HIS A 370 8.48 13.54 46.89
CA HIS A 370 7.29 12.71 46.69
C HIS A 370 7.59 11.40 45.92
N ARG A 371 8.72 10.72 46.23
CA ARG A 371 9.20 9.56 45.46
C ARG A 371 8.21 8.42 45.32
N ASP A 372 7.49 8.09 46.39
CA ASP A 372 6.64 6.91 46.48
C ASP A 372 5.33 7.05 45.64
N ASN A 373 4.86 8.28 45.46
CA ASN A 373 3.62 8.58 44.73
C ASN A 373 3.78 9.56 43.57
N ALA A 374 5.03 9.87 43.18
CA ALA A 374 5.33 10.81 42.12
C ALA A 374 4.64 10.46 40.79
N ARG A 375 4.54 9.16 40.45
CA ARG A 375 3.91 8.69 39.22
C ARG A 375 2.41 8.96 39.22
N GLU A 376 1.74 8.68 40.31
CA GLU A 376 0.31 8.91 40.48
C GLU A 376 -0.01 10.41 40.44
N LEU A 377 0.70 11.21 41.23
CA LEU A 377 0.55 12.67 41.24
C LEU A 377 0.82 13.29 39.86
N ALA A 378 1.87 12.85 39.14
CA ALA A 378 2.14 13.32 37.80
C ALA A 378 1.03 12.94 36.81
N THR A 379 0.42 11.75 36.95
CA THR A 379 -0.69 11.28 36.13
C THR A 379 -1.92 12.17 36.33
N THR A 380 -2.19 12.61 37.54
CA THR A 380 -3.28 13.54 37.81
C THR A 380 -2.99 15.00 37.47
N GLY A 381 -1.82 15.29 36.88
CA GLY A 381 -1.44 16.61 36.39
C GLY A 381 -0.75 17.50 37.40
N LEU A 382 -0.39 16.97 38.57
CA LEU A 382 0.35 17.71 39.60
C LEU A 382 1.83 17.78 39.29
N TYR A 383 2.44 18.89 39.66
CA TYR A 383 3.88 19.14 39.70
C TYR A 383 4.27 19.91 40.96
N ALA A 384 5.50 19.82 41.37
CA ALA A 384 5.98 20.49 42.56
C ALA A 384 6.48 21.92 42.23
N THR A 385 6.14 22.87 43.10
CA THR A 385 6.63 24.25 43.12
C THR A 385 7.22 24.55 44.49
N VAL A 386 7.87 25.71 44.63
CA VAL A 386 8.38 26.18 45.93
C VAL A 386 7.27 26.36 46.98
N ASP A 387 6.05 26.60 46.52
CA ASP A 387 4.86 26.83 47.37
C ASP A 387 3.98 25.58 47.59
N GLY A 388 4.45 24.39 47.17
CA GLY A 388 3.71 23.13 47.24
C GLY A 388 3.30 22.59 45.87
N LEU A 389 2.32 21.66 45.85
CA LEU A 389 1.86 21.02 44.63
C LEU A 389 0.81 21.88 43.91
N LYS A 390 0.94 21.97 42.59
CA LYS A 390 -0.05 22.63 41.71
C LYS A 390 -0.37 21.79 40.50
N THR A 391 -1.55 21.94 39.93
CA THR A 391 -1.92 21.34 38.68
C THR A 391 -1.37 22.20 37.51
N PHE A 392 -0.68 21.58 36.54
CA PHE A 392 -0.11 22.31 35.40
C PHE A 392 -1.18 22.90 34.46
N CYS A 393 -2.35 22.26 34.45
CA CYS A 393 -3.45 22.55 33.52
C CYS A 393 -4.34 23.72 33.98
N CYS A 394 -4.68 23.83 35.27
CA CYS A 394 -5.60 24.82 35.79
C CYS A 394 -5.06 25.60 37.02
N GLY A 395 -3.79 25.35 37.41
CA GLY A 395 -3.10 26.09 38.47
C GLY A 395 -3.62 25.87 39.91
N VAL A 396 -4.59 24.95 40.06
CA VAL A 396 -5.16 24.71 41.40
C VAL A 396 -4.12 24.06 42.30
N ARG A 397 -4.03 24.51 43.55
CA ARG A 397 -3.19 23.86 44.54
C ARG A 397 -3.77 22.50 44.90
N GLY A 398 -2.90 21.46 44.82
CA GLY A 398 -3.22 20.11 45.24
C GLY A 398 -2.49 19.68 46.47
N SER A 399 -2.84 18.53 47.00
CA SER A 399 -2.08 17.85 48.05
C SER A 399 -1.77 16.42 47.63
N ALA A 400 -0.91 15.73 48.33
CA ALA A 400 -0.60 14.32 48.08
C ALA A 400 -1.81 13.38 48.19
N THR A 401 -2.90 13.84 48.81
CA THR A 401 -4.13 13.07 49.07
C THR A 401 -5.36 13.63 48.41
N SER A 402 -5.27 14.79 47.74
CA SER A 402 -6.43 15.45 47.10
C SER A 402 -6.05 15.98 45.70
N HIS A 403 -6.75 15.48 44.68
CA HIS A 403 -6.57 15.86 43.28
C HIS A 403 -7.62 16.92 42.90
N ALA A 404 -7.37 18.16 43.29
CA ALA A 404 -8.31 19.25 43.00
C ALA A 404 -8.03 19.82 41.58
N HIS A 405 -9.06 19.79 40.76
CA HIS A 405 -9.11 20.52 39.50
C HIS A 405 -10.36 21.37 39.44
N ILE A 406 -10.36 22.46 38.67
CA ILE A 406 -11.63 23.12 38.40
C ILE A 406 -12.55 22.17 37.61
N PRO A 407 -13.87 22.19 37.83
CA PRO A 407 -14.83 21.27 37.19
C PRO A 407 -14.75 21.27 35.64
N THR A 408 -14.34 22.38 35.07
CA THR A 408 -14.21 22.56 33.60
C THR A 408 -12.81 22.26 33.06
N CYS A 409 -11.89 21.72 33.85
CA CYS A 409 -10.55 21.40 33.43
C CYS A 409 -10.56 20.26 32.42
N SER A 410 -10.17 20.53 31.19
CA SER A 410 -10.15 19.54 30.10
C SER A 410 -9.20 18.37 30.36
N TYR A 411 -8.08 18.61 31.05
CA TYR A 411 -7.16 17.56 31.45
C TYR A 411 -7.82 16.62 32.47
N TYR A 412 -8.48 17.16 33.47
CA TYR A 412 -9.21 16.38 34.47
C TYR A 412 -10.33 15.54 33.87
N LEU A 413 -11.15 16.13 32.99
CA LEU A 413 -12.19 15.40 32.28
C LEU A 413 -11.63 14.26 31.43
N THR A 414 -10.42 14.42 30.88
CA THR A 414 -9.74 13.36 30.12
C THR A 414 -9.27 12.21 31.02
N ILE A 415 -8.84 12.51 32.24
CA ILE A 415 -8.40 11.49 33.21
C ILE A 415 -9.58 10.68 33.71
N ILE A 416 -10.67 11.35 34.16
CA ILE A 416 -11.88 10.68 34.62
C ILE A 416 -12.46 9.74 33.57
N ASN A 417 -12.52 10.18 32.31
CA ASN A 417 -13.03 9.36 31.20
C ASN A 417 -12.13 8.15 30.85
N LYS A 418 -10.93 8.08 31.39
CA LYS A 418 -10.02 6.93 31.27
C LYS A 418 -10.06 5.96 32.43
N GLY A 419 -10.85 6.25 33.47
CA GLY A 419 -10.96 5.40 34.65
C GLY A 419 -9.71 5.41 35.54
N LEU A 420 -8.94 6.50 35.50
CA LEU A 420 -7.74 6.73 36.33
C LEU A 420 -8.10 7.64 37.50
#